data_851690dcbcc0bc996185556206ea9f96
#
_entry.id   851690dcbcc0bc996185556206ea9f96
#
_cell.length_a   1.000
_cell.length_b   1.000
_cell.length_c   1.000
_cell.angle_alpha   90.00
_cell.angle_beta   90.00
_cell.angle_gamma   90.00
#
_symmetry.space_group_name_H-M   'P 1'
#
loop_
_entity.id
_entity.type
_entity.pdbx_description
1 polymer ?
#
loop_
_entity_poly.entity_id
_entity_poly.type
_entity_poly.pdbx_seq_one_letter_code
_entity_poly.pdbx_strand_id
1 'polypeptide(L)'
;ETDTSPSSNGNWMNDFAISVNSTSTIYPKLLFIIWLSGVCIFSIRLIVSGISLYKLKKSAVPVTDDTVILNIYSECLELCNVRRYKPKLYYSSALSGAVIVGVFRPVIYIPRQINDCISDYTITDLRHILLHELQHFKRRDNAVNMFICIFCILYWFNPVVIYTLHTARHDREKACDNDVLQCLGQSYAVK
;
A
#
# COMPACT_ATOMS: atom_id res chain seq x y z
N GLU A 1 64.03 55.52 -13.69
CA GLU A 1 62.68 55.46 -13.13
C GLU A 1 61.91 54.33 -13.82
N THR A 2 61.86 53.22 -13.15
CA THR A 2 61.16 52.04 -13.62
C THR A 2 59.78 52.00 -12.88
N ASP A 3 58.77 52.29 -13.63
CA ASP A 3 57.40 52.28 -13.16
C ASP A 3 56.92 50.80 -13.17
N THR A 4 56.90 50.21 -12.00
CA THR A 4 56.33 48.86 -11.77
C THR A 4 54.92 49.02 -11.19
N SER A 5 53.91 49.10 -12.05
CA SER A 5 52.53 48.96 -11.65
C SER A 5 52.19 47.47 -11.51
N PRO A 6 51.67 47.00 -10.40
CA PRO A 6 51.24 45.62 -10.26
C PRO A 6 49.86 45.43 -10.94
N SER A 7 49.87 44.72 -12.05
CA SER A 7 48.63 44.23 -12.67
C SER A 7 48.04 43.06 -11.87
N SER A 8 47.31 43.36 -10.79
CA SER A 8 46.70 42.33 -9.94
C SER A 8 45.19 42.17 -10.12
N ASN A 9 44.61 42.71 -11.21
CA ASN A 9 43.14 42.78 -11.32
C ASN A 9 42.46 41.70 -12.18
N GLY A 10 43.20 40.70 -12.71
CA GLY A 10 42.63 39.70 -13.60
C GLY A 10 42.25 38.37 -12.94
N ASN A 11 42.97 37.97 -11.87
CA ASN A 11 42.83 36.61 -11.36
C ASN A 11 41.62 36.37 -10.44
N TRP A 12 41.29 37.35 -9.58
CA TRP A 12 40.22 37.14 -8.61
C TRP A 12 38.82 36.94 -9.27
N MET A 13 38.54 37.61 -10.38
CA MET A 13 37.28 37.43 -11.13
C MET A 13 37.22 36.06 -11.80
N ASN A 14 38.33 35.57 -12.35
CA ASN A 14 38.38 34.22 -12.90
C ASN A 14 38.30 33.16 -11.82
N ASP A 15 38.97 33.34 -10.70
CA ASP A 15 38.88 32.44 -9.53
C ASP A 15 37.50 32.43 -8.92
N PHE A 16 36.84 33.58 -8.83
CA PHE A 16 35.43 33.69 -8.38
C PHE A 16 34.49 33.01 -9.38
N ALA A 17 34.65 33.24 -10.68
CA ALA A 17 33.82 32.60 -11.71
C ALA A 17 34.00 31.07 -11.74
N ILE A 18 35.20 30.57 -11.56
CA ILE A 18 35.49 29.14 -11.44
C ILE A 18 34.86 28.57 -10.16
N SER A 19 34.98 29.27 -9.04
CA SER A 19 34.39 28.87 -7.77
C SER A 19 32.84 28.82 -7.86
N VAL A 20 32.21 29.82 -8.41
CA VAL A 20 30.73 29.84 -8.61
C VAL A 20 30.28 28.74 -9.56
N ASN A 21 31.04 28.51 -10.65
CA ASN A 21 30.68 27.47 -11.61
C ASN A 21 30.86 26.04 -11.02
N SER A 22 31.92 25.81 -10.27
CA SER A 22 32.14 24.53 -9.59
C SER A 22 31.08 24.28 -8.50
N THR A 23 30.74 25.30 -7.73
CA THR A 23 29.73 25.26 -6.69
C THR A 23 28.33 24.99 -7.27
N SER A 24 27.99 25.66 -8.39
CA SER A 24 26.70 25.44 -9.07
C SER A 24 26.51 24.01 -9.58
N THR A 25 27.60 23.29 -9.85
CA THR A 25 27.56 21.90 -10.34
C THR A 25 27.54 20.87 -9.21
N ILE A 26 28.06 21.18 -8.03
CA ILE A 26 28.17 20.26 -6.89
C ILE A 26 26.83 20.10 -6.17
N TYR A 27 26.11 21.20 -5.88
CA TYR A 27 24.85 21.16 -5.15
C TYR A 27 23.77 20.28 -5.79
N PRO A 28 23.47 20.37 -7.10
CA PRO A 28 22.47 19.52 -7.72
C PRO A 28 22.87 18.03 -7.69
N LYS A 29 24.17 17.71 -7.79
CA LYS A 29 24.65 16.34 -7.66
C LYS A 29 24.45 15.80 -6.26
N LEU A 30 24.75 16.57 -5.22
CA LEU A 30 24.51 16.21 -3.82
C LEU A 30 23.03 15.99 -3.54
N LEU A 31 22.17 16.90 -3.96
CA LEU A 31 20.71 16.77 -3.82
C LEU A 31 20.19 15.52 -4.52
N PHE A 32 20.68 15.22 -5.72
CA PHE A 32 20.30 14.01 -6.45
C PHE A 32 20.76 12.74 -5.71
N ILE A 33 21.96 12.71 -5.14
CA ILE A 33 22.45 11.57 -4.36
C ILE A 33 21.60 11.36 -3.11
N ILE A 34 21.26 12.43 -2.39
CA ILE A 34 20.38 12.37 -1.22
C ILE A 34 19.01 11.83 -1.62
N TRP A 35 18.41 12.36 -2.68
CA TRP A 35 17.13 11.88 -3.19
C TRP A 35 17.20 10.40 -3.58
N LEU A 36 18.22 9.99 -4.32
CA LEU A 36 18.39 8.61 -4.76
C LEU A 36 18.59 7.65 -3.58
N SER A 37 19.35 8.07 -2.55
CA SER A 37 19.52 7.26 -1.33
C SER A 37 18.20 6.99 -0.61
N GLY A 38 17.33 7.99 -0.50
CA GLY A 38 15.98 7.81 0.04
C GLY A 38 15.13 6.87 -0.80
N VAL A 39 15.13 7.04 -2.12
CA VAL A 39 14.43 6.11 -3.04
C VAL A 39 14.91 4.67 -2.85
N CYS A 40 16.21 4.44 -2.74
CA CYS A 40 16.78 3.11 -2.49
C CYS A 40 16.31 2.52 -1.15
N ILE A 41 16.36 3.29 -0.07
CA ILE A 41 15.95 2.83 1.27
C ILE A 41 14.47 2.43 1.27
N PHE A 42 13.57 3.28 0.74
CA PHE A 42 12.14 2.97 0.71
C PHE A 42 11.82 1.82 -0.24
N SER A 43 12.53 1.69 -1.37
CA SER A 43 12.40 0.54 -2.29
C SER A 43 12.80 -0.77 -1.62
N ILE A 44 13.89 -0.79 -0.85
CA ILE A 44 14.32 -1.97 -0.09
C ILE A 44 13.23 -2.35 0.94
N ARG A 45 12.67 -1.38 1.66
CA ARG A 45 11.56 -1.64 2.60
C ARG A 45 10.35 -2.25 1.92
N LEU A 46 9.99 -1.77 0.73
CA LEU A 46 8.88 -2.32 -0.05
C LEU A 46 9.18 -3.77 -0.49
N ILE A 47 10.40 -4.06 -0.93
CA ILE A 47 10.82 -5.43 -1.32
C ILE A 47 10.76 -6.37 -0.11
N VAL A 48 11.26 -5.96 1.05
CA VAL A 48 11.21 -6.76 2.28
C VAL A 48 9.76 -7.04 2.70
N SER A 49 8.89 -6.04 2.61
CA SER A 49 7.44 -6.23 2.85
C SER A 49 6.83 -7.22 1.85
N GLY A 50 7.19 -7.14 0.57
CA GLY A 50 6.77 -8.09 -0.46
C GLY A 50 7.23 -9.53 -0.18
N ILE A 51 8.45 -9.72 0.33
CA ILE A 51 8.96 -11.05 0.73
C ILE A 51 8.13 -11.62 1.89
N SER A 52 7.72 -10.79 2.84
CA SER A 52 6.84 -11.20 3.95
C SER A 52 5.48 -11.68 3.44
N LEU A 53 4.89 -10.97 2.48
CA LEU A 53 3.66 -11.40 1.81
C LEU A 53 3.84 -12.70 1.01
N TYR A 54 4.99 -12.90 0.38
CA TYR A 54 5.29 -14.15 -0.32
C TYR A 54 5.40 -15.34 0.65
N LYS A 55 6.04 -15.16 1.81
CA LYS A 55 6.10 -16.18 2.87
C LYS A 55 4.70 -16.52 3.39
N LEU A 56 3.86 -15.51 3.62
CA LEU A 56 2.45 -15.68 3.98
C LEU A 56 1.72 -16.56 2.98
N LYS A 57 1.86 -16.28 1.69
CA LYS A 57 1.24 -17.06 0.61
C LYS A 57 1.70 -18.51 0.59
N LYS A 58 2.97 -18.78 0.91
CA LYS A 58 3.55 -20.13 0.89
C LYS A 58 3.06 -20.98 2.08
N SER A 59 2.76 -20.37 3.23
CA SER A 59 2.31 -21.07 4.45
C SER A 59 0.78 -21.20 4.52
N ALA A 60 0.04 -20.60 3.61
CA ALA A 60 -1.41 -20.58 3.64
C ALA A 60 -2.02 -21.87 3.07
N VAL A 61 -3.11 -22.32 3.69
CA VAL A 61 -3.85 -23.54 3.33
C VAL A 61 -5.17 -23.14 2.68
N PRO A 62 -5.55 -23.70 1.52
CA PRO A 62 -6.83 -23.37 0.89
C PRO A 62 -8.01 -23.79 1.77
N VAL A 63 -9.07 -23.00 1.79
CA VAL A 63 -10.34 -23.32 2.45
C VAL A 63 -11.15 -24.19 1.49
N THR A 64 -11.10 -25.52 1.66
CA THR A 64 -11.81 -26.48 0.80
C THR A 64 -12.89 -27.27 1.53
N ASP A 65 -12.69 -27.53 2.81
CA ASP A 65 -13.49 -28.51 3.56
C ASP A 65 -14.52 -27.86 4.51
N ASP A 66 -14.47 -26.54 4.68
CA ASP A 66 -15.35 -25.80 5.57
C ASP A 66 -16.59 -25.29 4.82
N THR A 67 -17.63 -26.12 4.81
CA THR A 67 -18.89 -25.80 4.12
C THR A 67 -19.59 -24.55 4.70
N VAL A 68 -19.44 -24.28 6.00
CA VAL A 68 -20.08 -23.12 6.65
C VAL A 68 -19.45 -21.82 6.14
N ILE A 69 -18.13 -21.74 6.17
CA ILE A 69 -17.40 -20.55 5.68
C ILE A 69 -17.62 -20.34 4.19
N LEU A 70 -17.60 -21.42 3.39
CA LEU A 70 -17.83 -21.34 1.96
C LEU A 70 -19.25 -20.85 1.62
N ASN A 71 -20.27 -21.26 2.37
CA ASN A 71 -21.64 -20.79 2.20
C ASN A 71 -21.74 -19.28 2.53
N ILE A 72 -21.19 -18.84 3.67
CA ILE A 72 -21.15 -17.41 4.04
C ILE A 72 -20.42 -16.61 2.97
N TYR A 73 -19.29 -17.12 2.49
CA TYR A 73 -18.53 -16.47 1.43
C TYR A 73 -19.32 -16.34 0.14
N SER A 74 -20.06 -17.39 -0.26
CA SER A 74 -20.90 -17.35 -1.47
C SER A 74 -22.02 -16.32 -1.37
N GLU A 75 -22.67 -16.21 -0.21
CA GLU A 75 -23.67 -15.17 0.07
C GLU A 75 -23.05 -13.76 -0.02
N CYS A 76 -21.85 -13.55 0.56
CA CYS A 76 -21.15 -12.27 0.49
C CYS A 76 -20.78 -11.88 -0.96
N LEU A 77 -20.37 -12.85 -1.79
CA LEU A 77 -20.11 -12.61 -3.20
C LEU A 77 -21.35 -12.15 -3.98
N GLU A 78 -22.50 -12.71 -3.67
CA GLU A 78 -23.78 -12.33 -4.27
C GLU A 78 -24.19 -10.92 -3.83
N LEU A 79 -24.12 -10.63 -2.53
CA LEU A 79 -24.42 -9.30 -1.97
C LEU A 79 -23.52 -8.21 -2.57
N CYS A 80 -22.24 -8.48 -2.75
CA CYS A 80 -21.30 -7.55 -3.39
C CYS A 80 -21.42 -7.51 -4.92
N ASN A 81 -22.26 -8.37 -5.53
CA ASN A 81 -22.41 -8.54 -6.98
C ASN A 81 -21.09 -8.86 -7.70
N VAL A 82 -20.24 -9.69 -7.08
CA VAL A 82 -18.96 -10.14 -7.61
C VAL A 82 -19.16 -11.35 -8.51
N ARG A 83 -19.29 -11.14 -9.84
CA ARG A 83 -19.61 -12.21 -10.80
C ARG A 83 -18.42 -12.70 -11.63
N ARG A 84 -17.52 -11.80 -12.01
CA ARG A 84 -16.51 -12.07 -13.07
C ARG A 84 -15.29 -12.82 -12.56
N TYR A 85 -14.78 -12.50 -11.39
CA TYR A 85 -13.64 -13.15 -10.76
C TYR A 85 -13.89 -13.25 -9.26
N LYS A 86 -13.84 -14.46 -8.74
CA LYS A 86 -14.04 -14.74 -7.31
C LYS A 86 -12.66 -14.92 -6.66
N PRO A 87 -12.26 -14.07 -5.69
CA PRO A 87 -11.02 -14.27 -4.95
C PRO A 87 -11.00 -15.64 -4.27
N LYS A 88 -9.85 -16.31 -4.24
CA LYS A 88 -9.72 -17.58 -3.52
C LYS A 88 -9.56 -17.30 -2.03
N LEU A 89 -10.11 -18.19 -1.19
CA LEU A 89 -9.98 -18.16 0.26
C LEU A 89 -8.87 -19.08 0.73
N TYR A 90 -8.06 -18.58 1.67
CA TYR A 90 -7.00 -19.36 2.33
C TYR A 90 -6.98 -19.09 3.82
N TYR A 91 -6.64 -20.12 4.61
CA TYR A 91 -6.32 -19.95 6.02
C TYR A 91 -4.85 -19.57 6.19
N SER A 92 -4.57 -18.70 7.14
CA SER A 92 -3.23 -18.35 7.57
C SER A 92 -3.12 -18.32 9.10
N SER A 93 -2.08 -18.95 9.65
CA SER A 93 -1.77 -18.88 11.07
C SER A 93 -0.95 -17.64 11.46
N ALA A 94 -0.44 -16.90 10.48
CA ALA A 94 0.41 -15.74 10.70
C ALA A 94 -0.38 -14.42 10.79
N LEU A 95 -1.69 -14.46 10.61
CA LEU A 95 -2.55 -13.27 10.61
C LEU A 95 -3.46 -13.25 11.82
N SER A 96 -3.72 -12.06 12.35
CA SER A 96 -4.70 -11.79 13.41
C SER A 96 -6.06 -11.32 12.87
N GLY A 97 -6.15 -10.92 11.60
CA GLY A 97 -7.36 -10.47 10.92
C GLY A 97 -7.41 -10.95 9.48
N ALA A 98 -8.59 -10.90 8.86
CA ALA A 98 -8.70 -11.18 7.44
C ALA A 98 -8.03 -10.07 6.63
N VAL A 99 -7.51 -10.41 5.46
CA VAL A 99 -6.86 -9.46 4.57
C VAL A 99 -6.92 -9.94 3.13
N ILE A 100 -7.18 -9.03 2.19
CA ILE A 100 -7.07 -9.30 0.78
C ILE A 100 -5.70 -8.87 0.24
N VAL A 101 -5.00 -9.77 -0.44
CA VAL A 101 -3.65 -9.55 -0.97
C VAL A 101 -3.59 -9.87 -2.45
N GLY A 102 -2.89 -9.03 -3.21
CA GLY A 102 -2.65 -9.20 -4.64
C GLY A 102 -3.41 -8.19 -5.50
N VAL A 103 -2.78 -7.75 -6.59
CA VAL A 103 -3.35 -6.78 -7.55
C VAL A 103 -4.01 -7.50 -8.73
N PHE A 104 -3.31 -8.44 -9.36
CA PHE A 104 -3.80 -9.14 -10.55
C PHE A 104 -4.61 -10.40 -10.22
N ARG A 105 -4.21 -11.12 -9.17
CA ARG A 105 -4.88 -12.33 -8.68
C ARG A 105 -5.08 -12.21 -7.17
N PRO A 106 -6.05 -11.39 -6.74
CA PRO A 106 -6.30 -11.19 -5.32
C PRO A 106 -6.79 -12.47 -4.66
N VAL A 107 -6.32 -12.66 -3.43
CA VAL A 107 -6.61 -13.80 -2.56
C VAL A 107 -6.99 -13.25 -1.19
N ILE A 108 -8.04 -13.77 -0.58
CA ILE A 108 -8.45 -13.44 0.77
C ILE A 108 -7.82 -14.45 1.73
N TYR A 109 -7.10 -13.96 2.73
CA TYR A 109 -6.56 -14.76 3.82
C TYR A 109 -7.39 -14.54 5.08
N ILE A 110 -7.77 -15.65 5.72
CA ILE A 110 -8.52 -15.66 6.97
C ILE A 110 -7.63 -16.24 8.07
N PRO A 111 -7.60 -15.66 9.28
CA PRO A 111 -6.89 -16.27 10.41
C PRO A 111 -7.40 -17.68 10.70
N ARG A 112 -6.50 -18.63 10.94
CA ARG A 112 -6.89 -20.01 11.24
C ARG A 112 -7.65 -20.12 12.57
N GLN A 113 -7.37 -19.21 13.51
CA GLN A 113 -8.06 -19.14 14.80
C GLN A 113 -9.58 -18.91 14.67
N ILE A 114 -10.05 -18.33 13.57
CA ILE A 114 -11.51 -18.19 13.30
C ILE A 114 -12.16 -19.59 13.23
N ASN A 115 -11.46 -20.59 12.69
CA ASN A 115 -11.99 -21.95 12.60
C ASN A 115 -12.03 -22.65 13.98
N ASP A 116 -11.05 -22.37 14.83
CA ASP A 116 -10.95 -22.97 16.17
C ASP A 116 -11.86 -22.26 17.19
N CYS A 117 -12.25 -21.01 16.92
CA CYS A 117 -13.07 -20.13 17.78
C CYS A 117 -14.43 -19.77 17.17
N ILE A 118 -15.00 -20.63 16.32
CA ILE A 118 -16.37 -20.41 15.74
C ILE A 118 -17.44 -20.20 16.82
N SER A 119 -17.18 -20.61 18.07
CA SER A 119 -18.05 -20.31 19.22
C SER A 119 -18.02 -18.83 19.64
N ASP A 120 -16.90 -18.09 19.39
CA ASP A 120 -16.70 -16.70 19.85
C ASP A 120 -16.92 -15.69 18.72
N TYR A 121 -16.68 -16.08 17.46
CA TYR A 121 -17.04 -15.27 16.29
C TYR A 121 -18.45 -15.61 15.85
N THR A 122 -19.37 -14.71 16.06
CA THR A 122 -20.71 -14.84 15.50
C THR A 122 -20.59 -14.92 13.97
N ILE A 123 -21.42 -15.77 13.33
CA ILE A 123 -21.53 -15.86 11.86
C ILE A 123 -21.68 -14.46 11.24
N THR A 124 -22.30 -13.55 11.97
CA THR A 124 -22.45 -12.14 11.62
C THR A 124 -21.12 -11.42 11.49
N ASP A 125 -20.17 -11.64 12.43
CA ASP A 125 -18.85 -10.97 12.41
C ASP A 125 -18.03 -11.45 11.21
N LEU A 126 -18.03 -12.76 10.93
CA LEU A 126 -17.36 -13.30 9.76
C LEU A 126 -17.94 -12.74 8.46
N ARG A 127 -19.27 -12.60 8.39
CA ARG A 127 -19.95 -11.99 7.24
C ARG A 127 -19.49 -10.53 7.05
N HIS A 128 -19.46 -9.73 8.12
CA HIS A 128 -18.98 -8.34 8.08
C HIS A 128 -17.54 -8.24 7.57
N ILE A 129 -16.64 -9.07 8.10
CA ILE A 129 -15.24 -9.11 7.70
C ILE A 129 -15.10 -9.47 6.22
N LEU A 130 -15.81 -10.51 5.75
CA LEU A 130 -15.76 -10.93 4.35
C LEU A 130 -16.34 -9.87 3.40
N LEU A 131 -17.43 -9.21 3.80
CA LEU A 131 -18.00 -8.11 3.01
C LEU A 131 -17.02 -6.95 2.90
N HIS A 132 -16.34 -6.58 3.99
CA HIS A 132 -15.32 -5.53 4.00
C HIS A 132 -14.17 -5.86 3.02
N GLU A 133 -13.59 -7.06 3.09
CA GLU A 133 -12.54 -7.49 2.17
C GLU A 133 -13.00 -7.55 0.71
N LEU A 134 -14.25 -7.95 0.48
CA LEU A 134 -14.83 -7.97 -0.87
C LEU A 134 -15.10 -6.57 -1.44
N GLN A 135 -15.39 -5.58 -0.59
CA GLN A 135 -15.49 -4.18 -1.04
C GLN A 135 -14.12 -3.63 -1.45
N HIS A 136 -13.04 -3.92 -0.69
CA HIS A 136 -11.67 -3.61 -1.11
C HIS A 136 -11.33 -4.24 -2.46
N PHE A 137 -11.73 -5.51 -2.66
CA PHE A 137 -11.57 -6.18 -3.95
C PHE A 137 -12.31 -5.47 -5.08
N LYS A 138 -13.59 -5.17 -4.89
CA LYS A 138 -14.45 -4.52 -5.89
C LYS A 138 -13.91 -3.14 -6.30
N ARG A 139 -13.40 -2.38 -5.35
CA ARG A 139 -12.81 -1.04 -5.55
C ARG A 139 -11.38 -1.08 -6.07
N ARG A 140 -10.77 -2.27 -6.15
CA ARG A 140 -9.36 -2.45 -6.54
C ARG A 140 -8.37 -1.69 -5.64
N ASP A 141 -8.64 -1.62 -4.36
CA ASP A 141 -7.86 -0.84 -3.40
C ASP A 141 -6.39 -1.29 -3.33
N ASN A 142 -6.10 -2.57 -3.59
CA ASN A 142 -4.73 -3.07 -3.68
C ASN A 142 -3.93 -2.43 -4.82
N ALA A 143 -4.57 -2.15 -5.97
CA ALA A 143 -3.92 -1.44 -7.07
C ALA A 143 -3.64 0.02 -6.68
N VAL A 144 -4.61 0.70 -6.08
CA VAL A 144 -4.45 2.07 -5.60
C VAL A 144 -3.36 2.14 -4.53
N ASN A 145 -3.30 1.18 -3.58
CA ASN A 145 -2.23 1.10 -2.58
C ASN A 145 -0.85 0.94 -3.21
N MET A 146 -0.74 0.16 -4.30
CA MET A 146 0.53 0.02 -5.03
C MET A 146 0.98 1.37 -5.62
N PHE A 147 0.08 2.13 -6.24
CA PHE A 147 0.39 3.47 -6.73
C PHE A 147 0.79 4.42 -5.58
N ILE A 148 0.06 4.40 -4.47
CA ILE A 148 0.42 5.19 -3.28
C ILE A 148 1.83 4.85 -2.81
N CYS A 149 2.22 3.58 -2.74
CA CYS A 149 3.57 3.19 -2.36
C CYS A 149 4.63 3.75 -3.32
N ILE A 150 4.38 3.71 -4.64
CA ILE A 150 5.30 4.29 -5.64
C ILE A 150 5.44 5.80 -5.44
N PHE A 151 4.34 6.53 -5.25
CA PHE A 151 4.38 7.96 -4.98
C PHE A 151 5.12 8.28 -3.66
N CYS A 152 4.90 7.51 -2.60
CA CYS A 152 5.62 7.67 -1.34
C CYS A 152 7.14 7.44 -1.50
N ILE A 153 7.56 6.53 -2.38
CA ILE A 153 8.97 6.28 -2.67
C ILE A 153 9.58 7.45 -3.43
N LEU A 154 8.90 7.96 -4.46
CA LEU A 154 9.42 9.05 -5.29
C LEU A 154 9.45 10.40 -4.57
N TYR A 155 8.45 10.67 -3.74
CA TYR A 155 8.24 11.93 -3.03
C TYR A 155 8.45 11.79 -1.52
N TRP A 156 9.33 10.87 -1.09
CA TRP A 156 9.58 10.55 0.31
C TRP A 156 9.97 11.77 1.17
N PHE A 157 10.56 12.80 0.56
CA PHE A 157 11.00 14.03 1.21
C PHE A 157 9.88 15.08 1.32
N ASN A 158 8.73 14.88 0.68
CA ASN A 158 7.64 15.87 0.65
C ASN A 158 6.54 15.51 1.68
N PRO A 159 6.45 16.23 2.82
CA PRO A 159 5.47 15.92 3.85
C PRO A 159 4.02 16.15 3.40
N VAL A 160 3.78 17.07 2.47
CA VAL A 160 2.43 17.35 1.95
C VAL A 160 1.91 16.15 1.17
N VAL A 161 2.74 15.55 0.31
CA VAL A 161 2.38 14.35 -0.46
C VAL A 161 2.09 13.19 0.50
N ILE A 162 2.94 12.96 1.50
CA ILE A 162 2.77 11.89 2.47
C ILE A 162 1.46 12.08 3.25
N TYR A 163 1.18 13.28 3.71
CA TYR A 163 -0.06 13.61 4.44
C TYR A 163 -1.30 13.39 3.56
N THR A 164 -1.29 13.88 2.32
CA THR A 164 -2.41 13.71 1.37
C THR A 164 -2.69 12.24 1.08
N LEU A 165 -1.65 11.44 0.86
CA LEU A 165 -1.79 10.00 0.60
C LEU A 165 -2.27 9.23 1.84
N HIS A 166 -1.88 9.64 3.05
CA HIS A 166 -2.38 9.09 4.30
C HIS A 166 -3.87 9.40 4.49
N THR A 167 -4.28 10.65 4.25
CA THR A 167 -5.70 11.07 4.33
C THR A 167 -6.54 10.31 3.31
N ALA A 168 -6.08 10.20 2.06
CA ALA A 168 -6.76 9.45 1.01
C ALA A 168 -6.94 7.96 1.37
N ARG A 169 -5.99 7.35 2.10
CA ARG A 169 -6.14 5.99 2.62
C ARG A 169 -7.25 5.93 3.67
N HIS A 170 -7.26 6.85 4.62
CA HIS A 170 -8.28 6.89 5.67
C HIS A 170 -9.70 7.11 5.12
N ASP A 171 -9.84 8.00 4.12
CA ASP A 171 -11.13 8.24 3.48
C ASP A 171 -11.64 7.02 2.70
N ARG A 172 -10.73 6.22 2.13
CA ARG A 172 -11.09 4.93 1.50
C ARG A 172 -11.60 3.90 2.50
N GLU A 173 -11.00 3.81 3.68
CA GLU A 173 -11.49 2.92 4.74
C GLU A 173 -12.90 3.31 5.15
N LYS A 174 -13.17 4.59 5.41
CA LYS A 174 -14.52 5.09 5.72
C LYS A 174 -15.53 4.79 4.61
N ALA A 175 -15.12 4.98 3.35
CA ALA A 175 -15.99 4.68 2.22
C ALA A 175 -16.24 3.16 2.08
N CYS A 176 -15.26 2.31 2.42
CA CYS A 176 -15.44 0.86 2.44
C CYS A 176 -16.46 0.45 3.52
N ASP A 177 -16.35 0.99 4.72
CA ASP A 177 -17.28 0.74 5.81
C ASP A 177 -18.72 1.16 5.43
N ASN A 178 -18.89 2.32 4.80
CA ASN A 178 -20.20 2.77 4.32
C ASN A 178 -20.78 1.83 3.24
N ASP A 179 -19.96 1.34 2.32
CA ASP A 179 -20.40 0.39 1.29
C ASP A 179 -20.85 -0.94 1.91
N VAL A 180 -20.17 -1.41 2.97
CA VAL A 180 -20.57 -2.62 3.73
C VAL A 180 -21.92 -2.41 4.39
N LEU A 181 -22.12 -1.28 5.05
CA LEU A 181 -23.40 -0.95 5.69
C LEU A 181 -24.56 -0.90 4.68
N GLN A 182 -24.32 -0.35 3.49
CA GLN A 182 -25.31 -0.34 2.41
C GLN A 182 -25.64 -1.76 1.92
N CYS A 183 -24.65 -2.63 1.74
CA CYS A 183 -24.88 -4.02 1.35
C CYS A 183 -25.70 -4.78 2.38
N LEU A 184 -25.45 -4.55 3.66
CA LEU A 184 -26.21 -5.16 4.75
C LEU A 184 -27.62 -4.61 4.83
N GLY A 185 -27.82 -3.30 4.72
CA GLY A 185 -29.13 -2.64 4.71
C GLY A 185 -30.02 -3.16 3.58
N GLN A 186 -29.49 -3.38 2.40
CA GLN A 186 -30.21 -3.98 1.27
C GLN A 186 -30.60 -5.45 1.56
N SER A 187 -29.75 -6.22 2.25
CA SER A 187 -30.02 -7.60 2.62
C SER A 187 -31.20 -7.72 3.61
N TYR A 188 -31.37 -6.74 4.51
CA TYR A 188 -32.51 -6.71 5.44
C TYR A 188 -33.82 -6.20 4.81
N ALA A 189 -33.72 -5.39 3.75
CA ALA A 189 -34.89 -4.84 3.06
C ALA A 189 -35.55 -5.83 2.09
N VAL A 190 -34.89 -6.91 1.70
CA VAL A 190 -35.37 -7.93 0.74
C VAL A 190 -35.98 -9.16 1.45
N LYS A 191 -35.90 -9.24 2.78
CA LYS A 191 -36.58 -10.25 3.60
C LYS A 191 -37.90 -9.70 4.15
#